data_5452d14bb105803faeef6ee5f79d3b67
#
_entry.id   5452d14bb105803faeef6ee5f79d3b67
#
_cell.length_a   1.000
_cell.length_b   1.000
_cell.length_c   1.000
_cell.angle_alpha   90.00
_cell.angle_beta   90.00
_cell.angle_gamma   90.00
#
_symmetry.space_group_name_H-M   'P 1'
#
loop_
_entity.id
_entity.type
_entity.pdbx_description
1 polymer ?
#
loop_
_entity_poly.entity_id
_entity_poly.type
_entity_poly.pdbx_seq_one_letter_code
_entity_poly.pdbx_strand_id
1 'polypeptide(L)'
;RNIYRRELAWISRGAEARRTKKKDRVERFAQIEAEVKNVKTEANLEMSSVSSRLGKTIIELENIGMVWDGKDYIKDFSYILLRNDRIGIVGPNGAGKSTLMDIIAGKLQPTSGEMRVGQTVKIGYFAQHSEFPDSNMRVLEYIKEANNYIETADGQRISAAQMLERFLFPPELQWVPVSKLSG
;
A
#
# COMPACT_ATOMS: atom_id res chain seq x y z
N ARG A 1 -14.83 15.12 11.34
CA ARG A 1 -13.63 15.98 11.54
C ARG A 1 -13.90 17.47 11.26
N ASN A 2 -14.63 17.87 10.23
CA ASN A 2 -14.89 19.28 9.89
C ASN A 2 -15.82 19.98 10.92
N ILE A 3 -16.83 19.28 11.43
CA ILE A 3 -17.76 19.81 12.44
C ILE A 3 -17.02 20.08 13.76
N TYR A 4 -16.21 19.13 14.22
CA TYR A 4 -15.40 19.28 15.44
C TYR A 4 -14.46 20.50 15.38
N ARG A 5 -13.73 20.68 14.27
CA ARG A 5 -12.82 21.83 14.09
C ARG A 5 -13.55 23.16 14.09
N ARG A 6 -14.75 23.23 13.52
CA ARG A 6 -15.59 24.43 13.54
C ARG A 6 -16.09 24.77 14.94
N GLU A 7 -16.54 23.77 15.68
CA GLU A 7 -17.01 23.96 17.06
C GLU A 7 -15.86 24.29 18.01
N LEU A 8 -14.69 23.65 17.86
CA LEU A 8 -13.48 23.97 18.61
C LEU A 8 -13.04 25.42 18.40
N ALA A 9 -13.00 25.88 17.14
CA ALA A 9 -12.64 27.25 16.78
C ALA A 9 -13.65 28.28 17.37
N TRP A 10 -14.92 27.89 17.49
CA TRP A 10 -15.95 28.75 18.09
C TRP A 10 -15.81 28.81 19.61
N ILE A 11 -15.47 27.70 20.29
CA ILE A 11 -15.27 27.65 21.74
C ILE A 11 -13.98 28.37 22.15
N SER A 12 -12.91 28.25 21.39
CA SER A 12 -11.60 28.85 21.66
C SER A 12 -11.56 30.37 21.42
N ARG A 13 -12.46 30.93 20.61
CA ARG A 13 -12.66 32.37 20.54
C ARG A 13 -13.25 32.83 21.88
N GLY A 14 -12.43 33.55 22.68
CA GLY A 14 -12.83 34.07 23.96
C GLY A 14 -14.19 34.77 23.90
N ALA A 15 -14.90 34.82 25.02
CA ALA A 15 -16.18 35.48 25.13
C ALA A 15 -15.98 36.99 24.88
N GLU A 16 -16.13 37.44 23.65
CA GLU A 16 -16.40 38.85 23.41
C GLU A 16 -17.77 39.15 24.00
N ALA A 17 -17.72 39.99 24.97
CA ALA A 17 -18.77 40.70 25.69
C ALA A 17 -20.23 40.35 25.31
N ARG A 18 -20.99 39.88 26.33
CA ARG A 18 -22.46 39.93 26.44
C ARG A 18 -23.33 38.84 25.85
N ARG A 19 -22.81 37.70 25.39
CA ARG A 19 -23.71 36.54 25.15
C ARG A 19 -23.15 35.28 25.78
N THR A 20 -23.82 34.84 26.86
CA THR A 20 -23.64 33.51 27.44
C THR A 20 -23.61 32.47 26.33
N LYS A 21 -22.53 31.70 26.23
CA LYS A 21 -22.46 30.57 25.28
C LYS A 21 -23.68 29.70 25.54
N LYS A 22 -24.53 29.44 24.56
CA LYS A 22 -25.75 28.63 24.75
C LYS A 22 -25.31 27.29 25.33
N LYS A 23 -25.83 26.96 26.51
CA LYS A 23 -25.50 25.75 27.26
C LYS A 23 -25.60 24.50 26.40
N ASP A 24 -26.66 24.40 25.59
CA ASP A 24 -26.92 23.30 24.65
C ASP A 24 -25.79 23.10 23.64
N ARG A 25 -25.14 24.19 23.21
CA ARG A 25 -24.05 24.08 22.19
C ARG A 25 -22.75 23.62 22.82
N VAL A 26 -22.50 23.97 24.09
CA VAL A 26 -21.37 23.50 24.87
C VAL A 26 -21.54 22.01 25.18
N GLU A 27 -22.73 21.59 25.58
CA GLU A 27 -23.06 20.18 25.84
C GLU A 27 -22.92 19.33 24.57
N ARG A 28 -23.42 19.84 23.43
CA ARG A 28 -23.25 19.18 22.14
C ARG A 28 -21.78 19.04 21.73
N PHE A 29 -20.96 20.05 22.02
CA PHE A 29 -19.52 19.94 21.78
C PHE A 29 -18.88 18.87 22.64
N ALA A 30 -19.22 18.77 23.93
CA ALA A 30 -18.73 17.74 24.82
C ALA A 30 -19.10 16.32 24.33
N GLN A 31 -20.32 16.14 23.78
CA GLN A 31 -20.72 14.87 23.15
C GLN A 31 -19.87 14.54 21.93
N ILE A 32 -19.70 15.51 21.01
CA ILE A 32 -18.86 15.33 19.81
C ILE A 32 -17.40 15.07 20.19
N GLU A 33 -16.88 15.71 21.23
CA GLU A 33 -15.54 15.47 21.74
C GLU A 33 -15.39 14.06 22.31
N ALA A 34 -16.38 13.57 23.04
CA ALA A 34 -16.41 12.21 23.56
C ALA A 34 -16.48 11.17 22.43
N GLU A 35 -17.29 11.42 21.41
CA GLU A 35 -17.36 10.58 20.22
C GLU A 35 -16.04 10.56 19.44
N VAL A 36 -15.36 11.70 19.28
CA VAL A 36 -14.06 11.79 18.61
C VAL A 36 -12.96 11.11 19.43
N LYS A 37 -13.01 11.16 20.76
CA LYS A 37 -12.08 10.43 21.63
C LYS A 37 -12.34 8.93 21.67
N ASN A 38 -13.59 8.50 21.49
CA ASN A 38 -13.98 7.08 21.40
C ASN A 38 -13.81 6.48 20.02
N VAL A 39 -13.55 7.28 18.97
CA VAL A 39 -13.05 6.74 17.69
C VAL A 39 -11.71 6.09 18.03
N LYS A 40 -11.70 4.75 18.04
CA LYS A 40 -10.48 3.93 18.16
C LYS A 40 -9.44 4.59 17.27
N THR A 41 -8.34 5.01 17.84
CA THR A 41 -7.18 5.52 17.11
C THR A 41 -6.96 4.56 15.95
N GLU A 42 -7.04 5.05 14.70
CA GLU A 42 -6.76 4.22 13.54
C GLU A 42 -5.44 3.53 13.83
N ALA A 43 -5.47 2.21 13.96
CA ALA A 43 -4.27 1.44 14.23
C ALA A 43 -3.30 1.75 13.11
N ASN A 44 -2.14 2.29 13.45
CA ASN A 44 -1.12 2.62 12.46
C ASN A 44 -0.58 1.31 11.87
N LEU A 45 -0.56 1.22 10.56
CA LEU A 45 0.08 0.13 9.86
C LEU A 45 1.59 0.26 10.02
N GLU A 46 2.20 -0.59 10.85
CA GLU A 46 3.65 -0.69 10.99
C GLU A 46 4.17 -1.73 10.00
N MET A 47 4.85 -1.26 8.97
CA MET A 47 5.50 -2.11 7.98
C MET A 47 7.02 -2.04 8.16
N SER A 48 7.62 -3.16 8.52
CA SER A 48 9.05 -3.34 8.50
C SER A 48 9.40 -4.52 7.59
N SER A 49 10.39 -4.36 6.73
CA SER A 49 10.84 -5.42 5.83
C SER A 49 12.28 -5.81 6.13
N VAL A 50 12.57 -7.10 5.97
CA VAL A 50 13.95 -7.61 6.06
C VAL A 50 14.74 -7.07 4.88
N SER A 51 15.75 -6.24 5.16
CA SER A 51 16.70 -5.78 4.15
C SER A 51 17.71 -6.90 3.88
N SER A 52 17.54 -7.64 2.78
CA SER A 52 18.60 -8.51 2.28
C SER A 52 19.83 -7.68 1.87
N ARG A 53 21.05 -8.28 1.88
CA ARG A 53 22.24 -7.63 1.32
C ARG A 53 22.06 -7.46 -0.19
N LEU A 54 21.48 -6.34 -0.60
CA LEU A 54 21.36 -5.94 -1.99
C LEU A 54 22.71 -5.38 -2.48
N GLY A 55 23.11 -5.77 -3.69
CA GLY A 55 24.20 -5.11 -4.41
C GLY A 55 23.93 -3.62 -4.63
N LYS A 56 24.90 -2.89 -5.18
CA LYS A 56 24.76 -1.46 -5.48
C LYS A 56 23.71 -1.23 -6.58
N THR A 57 23.74 -2.01 -7.64
CA THR A 57 22.76 -2.02 -8.74
C THR A 57 21.70 -3.08 -8.46
N ILE A 58 20.44 -2.70 -8.55
CA ILE A 58 19.30 -3.59 -8.30
C ILE A 58 18.75 -4.14 -9.61
N ILE A 59 18.40 -3.27 -10.53
CA ILE A 59 17.90 -3.62 -11.87
C ILE A 59 18.56 -2.70 -12.87
N GLU A 60 19.02 -3.26 -13.97
CA GLU A 60 19.56 -2.55 -15.11
C GLU A 60 18.70 -2.85 -16.32
N LEU A 61 18.20 -1.80 -16.96
CA LEU A 61 17.42 -1.83 -18.17
C LEU A 61 18.27 -1.22 -19.28
N GLU A 62 18.53 -1.97 -20.35
CA GLU A 62 19.38 -1.55 -21.46
C GLU A 62 18.59 -1.61 -22.77
N ASN A 63 18.36 -0.45 -23.39
CA ASN A 63 17.67 -0.27 -24.67
C ASN A 63 16.34 -1.02 -24.76
N ILE A 64 15.58 -1.05 -23.68
CA ILE A 64 14.28 -1.72 -23.63
C ILE A 64 13.34 -1.10 -24.65
N GLY A 65 12.83 -1.95 -25.54
CA GLY A 65 11.77 -1.62 -26.46
C GLY A 65 10.59 -2.55 -26.34
N MET A 66 9.39 -2.03 -26.56
CA MET A 66 8.18 -2.80 -26.61
C MET A 66 7.28 -2.36 -27.74
N VAL A 67 7.04 -3.25 -28.67
CA VAL A 67 6.16 -3.06 -29.82
C VAL A 67 4.97 -4.01 -29.69
N TRP A 68 3.75 -3.49 -29.85
CA TRP A 68 2.52 -4.26 -29.84
C TRP A 68 1.63 -3.79 -30.99
N ASP A 69 1.17 -4.71 -31.83
CA ASP A 69 0.36 -4.42 -33.03
C ASP A 69 0.96 -3.32 -33.91
N GLY A 70 2.29 -3.33 -34.08
CA GLY A 70 3.00 -2.34 -34.89
C GLY A 70 3.13 -0.96 -34.28
N LYS A 71 2.73 -0.78 -33.02
CA LYS A 71 2.86 0.47 -32.26
C LYS A 71 3.94 0.35 -31.22
N ASP A 72 4.85 1.32 -31.20
CA ASP A 72 5.87 1.47 -30.16
C ASP A 72 5.26 2.00 -28.88
N TYR A 73 5.28 1.19 -27.81
CA TYR A 73 4.89 1.61 -26.44
C TYR A 73 6.08 2.06 -25.61
N ILE A 74 7.24 1.42 -25.83
CA ILE A 74 8.50 1.76 -25.20
C ILE A 74 9.56 1.74 -26.30
N LYS A 75 10.42 2.77 -26.33
CA LYS A 75 11.47 2.89 -27.33
C LYS A 75 12.79 3.26 -26.66
N ASP A 76 13.80 2.41 -26.86
CA ASP A 76 15.19 2.62 -26.42
C ASP A 76 15.32 3.11 -24.96
N PHE A 77 14.49 2.53 -24.06
CA PHE A 77 14.49 2.96 -22.66
C PHE A 77 15.62 2.28 -21.90
N SER A 78 16.52 3.09 -21.36
CA SER A 78 17.63 2.61 -20.54
C SER A 78 17.59 3.28 -19.17
N TYR A 79 17.70 2.47 -18.12
CA TYR A 79 17.70 2.99 -16.75
C TYR A 79 18.38 2.02 -15.79
N ILE A 80 19.06 2.54 -14.77
CA ILE A 80 19.70 1.76 -13.72
C ILE A 80 19.02 2.10 -12.39
N LEU A 81 18.34 1.12 -11.80
CA LEU A 81 17.79 1.25 -10.45
C LEU A 81 18.88 0.95 -9.42
N LEU A 82 19.09 1.89 -8.54
CA LEU A 82 20.02 1.76 -7.43
C LEU A 82 19.28 1.46 -6.12
N ARG A 83 20.03 1.04 -5.13
CA ARG A 83 19.50 0.79 -3.79
C ARG A 83 18.88 2.08 -3.22
N ASN A 84 17.70 1.96 -2.65
CA ASN A 84 16.89 3.04 -2.04
C ASN A 84 16.28 4.04 -3.03
N ASP A 85 16.36 3.82 -4.33
CA ASP A 85 15.63 4.65 -5.28
C ASP A 85 14.12 4.56 -5.07
N ARG A 86 13.47 5.70 -5.25
CA ARG A 86 12.02 5.83 -5.27
C ARG A 86 11.62 6.53 -6.55
N ILE A 87 11.00 5.80 -7.47
CA ILE A 87 10.73 6.26 -8.82
C ILE A 87 9.24 6.39 -9.04
N GLY A 88 8.81 7.55 -9.55
CA GLY A 88 7.46 7.79 -10.02
C GLY A 88 7.41 7.75 -11.54
N ILE A 89 6.50 6.96 -12.12
CA ILE A 89 6.26 6.91 -13.55
C ILE A 89 4.98 7.68 -13.86
N VAL A 90 5.09 8.79 -14.59
CA VAL A 90 3.98 9.70 -14.91
C VAL A 90 3.79 9.76 -16.44
N GLY A 91 2.55 9.81 -16.87
CA GLY A 91 2.21 9.95 -18.28
C GLY A 91 0.73 9.67 -18.54
N PRO A 92 0.21 9.98 -19.73
CA PRO A 92 -1.18 9.74 -20.10
C PRO A 92 -1.53 8.24 -20.10
N ASN A 93 -2.82 7.93 -20.14
CA ASN A 93 -3.27 6.54 -20.29
C ASN A 93 -2.82 5.99 -21.64
N GLY A 94 -2.38 4.73 -21.64
CA GLY A 94 -1.83 4.08 -22.84
C GLY A 94 -0.38 4.44 -23.18
N ALA A 95 0.33 5.21 -22.33
CA ALA A 95 1.75 5.57 -22.57
C ALA A 95 2.76 4.45 -22.24
N GLY A 96 2.30 3.22 -21.96
CA GLY A 96 3.22 2.11 -21.67
C GLY A 96 3.68 1.96 -20.22
N LYS A 97 3.11 2.75 -19.28
CA LYS A 97 3.52 2.69 -17.85
C LYS A 97 3.37 1.30 -17.25
N SER A 98 2.20 0.69 -17.39
CA SER A 98 1.93 -0.67 -16.89
C SER A 98 2.79 -1.69 -17.60
N THR A 99 2.99 -1.54 -18.91
CA THR A 99 3.86 -2.38 -19.72
C THR A 99 5.30 -2.37 -19.20
N LEU A 100 5.84 -1.20 -18.88
CA LEU A 100 7.17 -1.08 -18.30
C LEU A 100 7.25 -1.75 -16.92
N MET A 101 6.22 -1.58 -16.09
CA MET A 101 6.15 -2.24 -14.79
C MET A 101 6.06 -3.76 -14.90
N ASP A 102 5.31 -4.27 -15.89
CA ASP A 102 5.21 -5.71 -16.15
C ASP A 102 6.54 -6.29 -16.66
N ILE A 103 7.29 -5.53 -17.47
CA ILE A 103 8.65 -5.91 -17.87
C ILE A 103 9.57 -5.98 -16.65
N ILE A 104 9.58 -4.93 -15.81
CA ILE A 104 10.39 -4.89 -14.59
C ILE A 104 10.02 -6.02 -13.63
N ALA A 105 8.74 -6.36 -13.53
CA ALA A 105 8.26 -7.48 -12.72
C ALA A 105 8.57 -8.86 -13.29
N GLY A 106 9.11 -8.94 -14.53
CA GLY A 106 9.38 -10.19 -15.22
C GLY A 106 8.14 -10.91 -15.77
N LYS A 107 6.98 -10.23 -15.77
CA LYS A 107 5.73 -10.77 -16.30
C LYS A 107 5.65 -10.69 -17.82
N LEU A 108 6.35 -9.73 -18.41
CA LEU A 108 6.40 -9.48 -19.84
C LEU A 108 7.84 -9.41 -20.31
N GLN A 109 8.14 -10.07 -21.44
CA GLN A 109 9.44 -9.94 -22.06
C GLN A 109 9.45 -8.73 -23.01
N PRO A 110 10.48 -7.89 -23.00
CA PRO A 110 10.60 -6.79 -23.95
C PRO A 110 10.81 -7.31 -25.37
N THR A 111 10.38 -6.56 -26.36
CA THR A 111 10.60 -6.88 -27.78
C THR A 111 12.08 -6.70 -28.18
N SER A 112 12.76 -5.75 -27.56
CA SER A 112 14.19 -5.48 -27.73
C SER A 112 14.82 -5.01 -26.43
N GLY A 113 16.16 -5.06 -26.36
CA GLY A 113 16.92 -4.70 -25.20
C GLY A 113 17.04 -5.84 -24.18
N GLU A 114 17.70 -5.56 -23.07
CA GLU A 114 17.97 -6.55 -22.02
C GLU A 114 17.68 -5.95 -20.63
N MET A 115 17.10 -6.78 -19.78
CA MET A 115 16.94 -6.47 -18.36
C MET A 115 17.80 -7.41 -17.52
N ARG A 116 18.65 -6.83 -16.67
CA ARG A 116 19.46 -7.56 -15.70
C ARG A 116 19.00 -7.27 -14.29
N VAL A 117 18.69 -8.31 -13.54
CA VAL A 117 18.25 -8.23 -12.15
C VAL A 117 19.33 -8.80 -11.25
N GLY A 118 19.66 -8.09 -10.18
CA GLY A 118 20.66 -8.55 -9.21
C GLY A 118 20.24 -9.88 -8.56
N GLN A 119 21.18 -10.79 -8.37
CA GLN A 119 20.94 -12.18 -7.89
C GLN A 119 20.17 -12.26 -6.57
N THR A 120 20.30 -11.25 -5.72
CA THR A 120 19.64 -11.21 -4.40
C THR A 120 18.35 -10.40 -4.39
N VAL A 121 17.95 -9.86 -5.53
CA VAL A 121 16.76 -9.02 -5.65
C VAL A 121 15.51 -9.90 -5.69
N LYS A 122 14.57 -9.59 -4.80
CA LYS A 122 13.21 -10.15 -4.83
C LYS A 122 12.25 -9.04 -5.21
N ILE A 123 11.54 -9.21 -6.31
CA ILE A 123 10.59 -8.23 -6.80
C ILE A 123 9.21 -8.56 -6.24
N GLY A 124 8.64 -7.63 -5.47
CA GLY A 124 7.23 -7.66 -5.10
C GLY A 124 6.44 -6.78 -6.06
N TYR A 125 5.37 -7.30 -6.64
CA TYR A 125 4.53 -6.58 -7.59
C TYR A 125 3.10 -6.45 -7.05
N PHE A 126 2.65 -5.22 -6.88
CA PHE A 126 1.28 -4.91 -6.48
C PHE A 126 0.51 -4.35 -7.68
N ALA A 127 -0.40 -5.14 -8.23
CA ALA A 127 -1.19 -4.77 -9.39
C ALA A 127 -2.42 -3.93 -9.01
N GLN A 128 -2.93 -3.14 -9.95
CA GLN A 128 -4.18 -2.39 -9.78
C GLN A 128 -5.38 -3.34 -9.63
N HIS A 129 -5.35 -4.47 -10.32
CA HIS A 129 -6.34 -5.55 -10.18
C HIS A 129 -5.58 -6.83 -9.80
N SER A 130 -5.89 -7.37 -8.63
CA SER A 130 -5.35 -8.65 -8.19
C SER A 130 -6.41 -9.72 -8.41
N GLU A 131 -6.11 -10.71 -9.23
CA GLU A 131 -6.93 -11.91 -9.37
C GLU A 131 -6.54 -12.88 -8.26
N PHE A 132 -7.51 -13.29 -7.47
CA PHE A 132 -7.31 -14.31 -6.45
C PHE A 132 -7.62 -15.68 -7.06
N PRO A 133 -6.69 -16.64 -7.04
CA PRO A 133 -6.85 -17.94 -7.72
C PRO A 133 -8.02 -18.76 -7.17
N ASP A 134 -8.31 -18.67 -5.86
CA ASP A 134 -9.45 -19.31 -5.24
C ASP A 134 -10.18 -18.33 -4.31
N SER A 135 -11.30 -17.80 -4.79
CA SER A 135 -12.13 -16.86 -4.06
C SER A 135 -12.86 -17.46 -2.85
N ASN A 136 -12.99 -18.79 -2.77
CA ASN A 136 -13.64 -19.47 -1.65
C ASN A 136 -12.69 -19.78 -0.50
N MET A 137 -11.38 -19.71 -0.74
CA MET A 137 -10.37 -19.89 0.29
C MET A 137 -10.46 -18.80 1.35
N ARG A 138 -10.26 -19.17 2.61
CA ARG A 138 -10.22 -18.19 3.72
C ARG A 138 -8.95 -17.36 3.66
N VAL A 139 -9.04 -16.10 4.07
CA VAL A 139 -7.90 -15.18 4.06
C VAL A 139 -6.66 -15.77 4.74
N LEU A 140 -6.85 -16.36 5.93
CA LEU A 140 -5.75 -16.98 6.67
C LEU A 140 -5.12 -18.17 5.91
N GLU A 141 -5.93 -18.98 5.26
CA GLU A 141 -5.47 -20.14 4.48
C GLU A 141 -4.68 -19.67 3.25
N TYR A 142 -5.18 -18.67 2.54
CA TYR A 142 -4.51 -18.07 1.40
C TYR A 142 -3.11 -17.52 1.75
N ILE A 143 -2.99 -16.82 2.89
CA ILE A 143 -1.67 -16.31 3.33
C ILE A 143 -0.75 -17.47 3.78
N LYS A 144 -1.31 -18.51 4.41
CA LYS A 144 -0.53 -19.71 4.81
C LYS A 144 0.03 -20.49 3.64
N GLU A 145 -0.67 -20.54 2.50
CA GLU A 145 -0.14 -21.16 1.28
C GLU A 145 1.12 -20.48 0.78
N ALA A 146 1.16 -19.14 0.87
CA ALA A 146 2.38 -18.41 0.51
C ALA A 146 3.50 -18.64 1.53
N ASN A 147 3.20 -18.52 2.82
CA ASN A 147 4.16 -18.74 3.92
C ASN A 147 3.44 -18.94 5.26
N ASN A 148 3.74 -20.06 5.94
CA ASN A 148 3.23 -20.32 7.29
C ASN A 148 3.82 -19.39 8.36
N TYR A 149 5.09 -18.99 8.18
CA TYR A 149 5.81 -18.09 9.06
C TYR A 149 6.54 -17.03 8.24
N ILE A 150 6.48 -15.81 8.70
CA ILE A 150 7.09 -14.66 8.05
C ILE A 150 8.18 -14.13 8.98
N GLU A 151 9.36 -13.91 8.45
CA GLU A 151 10.47 -13.31 9.18
C GLU A 151 10.37 -11.78 9.10
N THR A 152 10.31 -11.14 10.25
CA THR A 152 10.25 -9.67 10.35
C THR A 152 11.65 -9.07 10.33
N ALA A 153 11.76 -7.76 10.13
CA ALA A 153 13.06 -7.05 10.01
C ALA A 153 13.97 -7.21 11.25
N ASP A 154 13.38 -7.44 12.40
CA ASP A 154 14.05 -7.71 13.68
C ASP A 154 14.43 -9.19 13.87
N GLY A 155 14.26 -10.02 12.85
CA GLY A 155 14.58 -11.44 12.86
C GLY A 155 13.59 -12.33 13.62
N GLN A 156 12.47 -11.79 14.06
CA GLN A 156 11.42 -12.58 14.69
C GLN A 156 10.61 -13.34 13.64
N ARG A 157 10.16 -14.55 13.99
CA ARG A 157 9.22 -15.31 13.18
C ARG A 157 7.81 -15.11 13.71
N ILE A 158 6.94 -14.57 12.87
CA ILE A 158 5.53 -14.40 13.19
C ILE A 158 4.68 -15.31 12.32
N SER A 159 3.56 -15.76 12.85
CA SER A 159 2.60 -16.56 12.08
C SER A 159 1.84 -15.71 11.07
N ALA A 160 1.22 -16.37 10.08
CA ALA A 160 0.34 -15.70 9.12
C ALA A 160 -0.80 -14.93 9.81
N ALA A 161 -1.38 -15.47 10.90
CA ALA A 161 -2.41 -14.80 11.69
C ALA A 161 -1.90 -13.49 12.32
N GLN A 162 -0.74 -13.53 12.97
CA GLN A 162 -0.12 -12.34 13.55
C GLN A 162 0.26 -11.30 12.50
N MET A 163 0.67 -11.74 11.30
CA MET A 163 0.92 -10.82 10.20
C MET A 163 -0.36 -10.14 9.75
N LEU A 164 -1.45 -10.89 9.58
CA LEU A 164 -2.77 -10.34 9.24
C LEU A 164 -3.24 -9.30 10.25
N GLU A 165 -3.06 -9.55 11.56
CA GLU A 165 -3.38 -8.56 12.60
C GLU A 165 -2.56 -7.28 12.46
N ARG A 166 -1.26 -7.38 12.14
CA ARG A 166 -0.42 -6.20 11.84
C ARG A 166 -0.92 -5.41 10.63
N PHE A 167 -1.53 -6.10 9.64
CA PHE A 167 -2.18 -5.49 8.49
C PHE A 167 -3.64 -5.09 8.74
N LEU A 168 -4.04 -4.98 10.01
CA LEU A 168 -5.38 -4.56 10.43
C LEU A 168 -6.51 -5.53 10.02
N PHE A 169 -6.17 -6.81 9.82
CA PHE A 169 -7.11 -7.90 9.67
C PHE A 169 -7.34 -8.59 11.03
N PRO A 170 -8.38 -8.22 11.77
CA PRO A 170 -8.68 -8.83 13.05
C PRO A 170 -9.07 -10.32 12.89
N PRO A 171 -9.02 -11.13 13.95
CA PRO A 171 -9.28 -12.56 13.89
C PRO A 171 -10.59 -12.93 13.20
N GLU A 172 -11.64 -12.13 13.36
CA GLU A 172 -12.96 -12.35 12.77
C GLU A 172 -12.92 -12.31 11.23
N LEU A 173 -12.09 -11.45 10.64
CA LEU A 173 -11.93 -11.31 9.20
C LEU A 173 -10.99 -12.36 8.61
N GLN A 174 -10.12 -12.96 9.40
CA GLN A 174 -9.14 -13.94 8.92
C GLN A 174 -9.80 -15.25 8.44
N TRP A 175 -11.00 -15.55 8.96
CA TRP A 175 -11.77 -16.76 8.61
C TRP A 175 -12.80 -16.53 7.51
N VAL A 176 -12.92 -15.30 7.03
CA VAL A 176 -13.84 -14.96 5.94
C VAL A 176 -13.24 -15.40 4.60
N PRO A 177 -14.04 -15.92 3.65
CA PRO A 177 -13.60 -16.19 2.29
C PRO A 177 -13.09 -14.92 1.60
N VAL A 178 -12.01 -15.03 0.81
CA VAL A 178 -11.42 -13.91 0.08
C VAL A 178 -12.44 -13.19 -0.80
N SER A 179 -13.40 -13.95 -1.39
CA SER A 179 -14.48 -13.39 -2.23
C SER A 179 -15.43 -12.42 -1.49
N LYS A 180 -15.43 -12.43 -0.16
CA LYS A 180 -16.29 -11.54 0.64
C LYS A 180 -15.57 -10.29 1.10
N LEU A 181 -14.31 -10.13 0.76
CA LEU A 181 -13.57 -8.91 1.05
C LEU A 181 -13.95 -7.84 0.04
N SER A 182 -14.15 -6.62 0.52
CA SER A 182 -14.24 -5.44 -0.35
C SER A 182 -12.85 -5.10 -0.89
N GLY A 183 -12.76 -4.92 -2.20
CA GLY A 183 -11.54 -4.43 -2.87
C GLY A 183 -11.25 -2.99 -2.56
#